data_a4c2c03b27cc94a06a87f524f27d246e
#
_entry.id   a4c2c03b27cc94a06a87f524f27d246e
#
_cell.length_a   1.000
_cell.length_b   1.000
_cell.length_c   1.000
_cell.angle_alpha   90.00
_cell.angle_beta   90.00
_cell.angle_gamma   90.00
#
_symmetry.space_group_name_H-M   'P 1'
#
loop_
_entity.id
_entity.type
_entity.pdbx_description
1 polymer ?
#
loop_
_entity_poly.entity_id
_entity_poly.type
_entity_poly.pdbx_seq_one_letter_code
_entity_poly.pdbx_strand_id
1 'polypeptide(L)'
;MIKDTDWQQRIGAPPERSRRRRRRRRSGCLTRFLAFVLVVAALAGWVWWQQNGLSSEEIEVASAPDGFAGYRIVLISDLHAKEFGAGNEKFIQYVKDLHPDLIAIVGDILHEKSQLAMIPAVASGLASVAPTYYVTGNHEWAAHVVQELEPLLEENGVHVLSNTYVMLERGGDKIALLGAEDSNGYADQKTIAELSEEVRQEQGDVYKILLSHRNTRIEEYVDAHIDLTLCGHAHGGLIRLPGTDGLIGPHREFFPSYTAGLYDLPYGQLVASRGLGNQFPAFRLFNRPDVPVVVLE
;
A
#
# COMPACT_ATOMS: atom_id res chain seq x y z
N MET A 1 92.75 -26.62 31.90
CA MET A 1 92.03 -25.44 32.40
C MET A 1 91.53 -24.69 31.15
N ILE A 2 90.32 -25.03 30.69
CA ILE A 2 89.67 -24.33 29.54
C ILE A 2 88.55 -23.54 30.12
N LYS A 3 88.54 -22.20 29.88
CA LYS A 3 87.62 -21.25 30.45
C LYS A 3 86.25 -21.35 29.75
N ASP A 4 85.22 -21.60 30.53
CA ASP A 4 83.82 -21.40 30.20
C ASP A 4 83.50 -19.92 30.06
N THR A 5 83.36 -19.42 28.85
CA THR A 5 82.68 -18.10 28.56
C THR A 5 82.37 -18.01 27.07
N ASP A 6 81.32 -18.64 26.63
CA ASP A 6 80.67 -18.19 25.36
C ASP A 6 79.28 -18.80 25.05
N TRP A 7 78.35 -18.87 26.03
CA TRP A 7 77.02 -19.42 25.80
C TRP A 7 75.90 -18.36 25.84
N GLN A 8 76.20 -17.08 26.14
CA GLN A 8 75.10 -16.06 26.28
C GLN A 8 74.90 -15.11 25.11
N GLN A 9 75.59 -15.29 23.97
CA GLN A 9 75.46 -14.34 22.83
C GLN A 9 74.73 -14.90 21.60
N ARG A 10 73.99 -16.01 21.70
CA ARG A 10 73.24 -16.57 20.57
C ARG A 10 71.74 -16.68 20.76
N ILE A 11 71.16 -15.84 21.58
CA ILE A 11 69.71 -15.65 21.52
C ILE A 11 69.44 -14.36 20.74
N GLY A 12 69.53 -14.43 19.44
CA GLY A 12 69.17 -13.34 18.54
C GLY A 12 67.69 -13.03 18.68
N ALA A 13 67.41 -11.75 18.83
CA ALA A 13 66.02 -11.26 18.83
C ALA A 13 65.24 -11.81 17.64
N PRO A 14 64.01 -12.24 17.80
CA PRO A 14 63.23 -12.78 16.70
C PRO A 14 63.09 -11.75 15.59
N PRO A 15 63.18 -12.15 14.32
CA PRO A 15 63.27 -11.23 13.21
C PRO A 15 62.01 -10.33 13.13
N GLU A 16 62.23 -9.04 12.94
CA GLU A 16 61.20 -7.96 12.85
C GLU A 16 60.08 -8.28 11.84
N ARG A 17 60.31 -9.24 10.93
CA ARG A 17 59.34 -9.75 9.96
C ARG A 17 58.08 -10.40 10.57
N SER A 18 58.16 -10.99 11.78
CA SER A 18 57.05 -11.69 12.44
C SER A 18 56.04 -10.69 13.04
N ARG A 19 56.53 -9.54 13.54
CA ARG A 19 55.67 -8.47 14.08
C ARG A 19 54.88 -7.73 12.99
N ARG A 20 55.45 -7.45 11.82
CA ARG A 20 54.74 -6.82 10.67
C ARG A 20 53.68 -7.73 10.05
N ARG A 21 53.91 -9.06 9.97
CA ARG A 21 52.90 -10.02 9.47
C ARG A 21 51.69 -10.15 10.41
N ARG A 22 51.88 -10.13 11.74
CA ARG A 22 50.78 -10.17 12.72
C ARG A 22 49.94 -8.89 12.70
N ARG A 23 50.56 -7.74 12.54
CA ARG A 23 49.87 -6.45 12.44
C ARG A 23 49.03 -6.34 11.15
N ARG A 24 49.54 -6.80 9.99
CA ARG A 24 48.81 -6.86 8.72
C ARG A 24 47.65 -7.85 8.76
N ARG A 25 47.73 -8.99 9.44
CA ARG A 25 46.64 -9.96 9.59
C ARG A 25 45.51 -9.39 10.49
N ARG A 26 45.85 -8.65 11.57
CA ARG A 26 44.85 -8.03 12.44
C ARG A 26 44.10 -6.87 11.74
N SER A 27 44.80 -6.06 10.97
CA SER A 27 44.13 -4.98 10.19
C SER A 27 43.19 -5.56 9.12
N GLY A 28 43.59 -6.63 8.42
CA GLY A 28 42.73 -7.29 7.44
C GLY A 28 41.48 -7.96 8.05
N CYS A 29 41.58 -8.47 9.28
CA CYS A 29 40.43 -9.05 9.99
C CYS A 29 39.46 -7.96 10.42
N LEU A 30 39.93 -6.84 10.96
CA LEU A 30 39.13 -5.70 11.35
C LEU A 30 38.42 -5.05 10.13
N THR A 31 39.15 -4.90 9.02
CA THR A 31 38.57 -4.36 7.77
C THR A 31 37.45 -5.27 7.24
N ARG A 32 37.66 -6.59 7.25
CA ARG A 32 36.60 -7.53 6.83
C ARG A 32 35.38 -7.52 7.76
N PHE A 33 35.63 -7.41 9.07
CA PHE A 33 34.55 -7.28 10.05
C PHE A 33 33.75 -5.98 9.86
N LEU A 34 34.43 -4.85 9.66
CA LEU A 34 33.78 -3.57 9.38
C LEU A 34 32.99 -3.60 8.06
N ALA A 35 33.56 -4.22 7.01
CA ALA A 35 32.86 -4.41 5.75
C ALA A 35 31.60 -5.28 5.91
N PHE A 36 31.69 -6.36 6.69
CA PHE A 36 30.52 -7.19 7.01
C PHE A 36 29.46 -6.40 7.77
N VAL A 37 29.82 -5.61 8.79
CA VAL A 37 28.88 -4.77 9.54
C VAL A 37 28.21 -3.74 8.63
N LEU A 38 28.96 -3.12 7.72
CA LEU A 38 28.39 -2.18 6.74
C LEU A 38 27.40 -2.85 5.80
N VAL A 39 27.72 -4.05 5.30
CA VAL A 39 26.79 -4.81 4.45
C VAL A 39 25.52 -5.17 5.21
N VAL A 40 25.64 -5.64 6.46
CA VAL A 40 24.46 -5.96 7.31
C VAL A 40 23.63 -4.70 7.58
N ALA A 41 24.27 -3.58 7.90
CA ALA A 41 23.59 -2.31 8.12
C ALA A 41 22.87 -1.81 6.85
N ALA A 42 23.53 -1.94 5.68
CA ALA A 42 22.92 -1.58 4.40
C ALA A 42 21.71 -2.46 4.07
N LEU A 43 21.82 -3.78 4.30
CA LEU A 43 20.70 -4.71 4.13
C LEU A 43 19.55 -4.42 5.09
N ALA A 44 19.85 -4.17 6.36
CA ALA A 44 18.83 -3.78 7.35
C ALA A 44 18.14 -2.47 6.98
N GLY A 45 18.89 -1.46 6.54
CA GLY A 45 18.35 -0.19 6.03
C GLY A 45 17.48 -0.37 4.80
N TRP A 46 17.90 -1.23 3.87
CA TRP A 46 17.11 -1.56 2.69
C TRP A 46 15.81 -2.29 3.04
N VAL A 47 15.86 -3.27 3.94
CA VAL A 47 14.66 -3.98 4.44
C VAL A 47 13.71 -3.00 5.14
N TRP A 48 14.24 -2.13 6.00
CA TRP A 48 13.42 -1.09 6.65
C TRP A 48 12.74 -0.18 5.63
N TRP A 49 13.46 0.23 4.58
CA TRP A 49 12.90 1.03 3.48
C TRP A 49 11.82 0.28 2.70
N GLN A 50 11.97 -1.03 2.47
CA GLN A 50 10.94 -1.87 1.87
C GLN A 50 9.64 -1.89 2.69
N GLN A 51 9.73 -1.81 4.01
CA GLN A 51 8.57 -1.80 4.89
C GLN A 51 7.93 -0.42 5.01
N ASN A 52 8.67 0.67 4.90
CA ASN A 52 8.25 2.01 5.32
C ASN A 52 8.35 3.09 4.23
N GLY A 53 9.03 2.81 3.13
CA GLY A 53 9.19 3.78 2.04
C GLY A 53 7.93 3.84 1.18
N LEU A 54 7.20 4.96 1.20
CA LEU A 54 6.08 5.20 0.31
C LEU A 54 6.52 5.14 -1.16
N SER A 55 5.65 4.65 -2.02
CA SER A 55 5.79 4.66 -3.47
C SER A 55 4.47 5.07 -4.12
N SER A 56 4.54 5.62 -5.30
CA SER A 56 3.39 5.87 -6.16
C SER A 56 3.74 5.44 -7.58
N GLU A 57 2.71 5.14 -8.34
CA GLU A 57 2.74 4.84 -9.75
C GLU A 57 1.56 5.56 -10.39
N GLU A 58 1.78 6.21 -11.54
CA GLU A 58 0.69 6.75 -12.34
C GLU A 58 0.17 5.64 -13.24
N ILE A 59 -1.15 5.42 -13.20
CA ILE A 59 -1.85 4.38 -13.94
C ILE A 59 -2.88 5.08 -14.82
N GLU A 60 -2.61 5.10 -16.12
CA GLU A 60 -3.53 5.66 -17.12
C GLU A 60 -4.66 4.66 -17.38
N VAL A 61 -5.90 5.14 -17.27
CA VAL A 61 -7.12 4.37 -17.52
C VAL A 61 -7.84 4.99 -18.70
N ALA A 62 -7.91 4.23 -19.78
CA ALA A 62 -8.57 4.64 -21.00
C ALA A 62 -10.10 4.56 -20.91
N SER A 63 -10.77 5.25 -21.84
CA SER A 63 -12.23 5.20 -22.03
C SER A 63 -13.07 5.97 -21.01
N ALA A 64 -12.46 6.85 -20.22
CA ALA A 64 -13.22 7.80 -19.43
C ALA A 64 -13.87 8.89 -20.32
N PRO A 65 -14.93 9.56 -19.88
CA PRO A 65 -15.51 10.69 -20.60
C PRO A 65 -14.50 11.84 -20.78
N ASP A 66 -14.48 12.48 -21.95
CA ASP A 66 -13.52 13.53 -22.33
C ASP A 66 -13.39 14.66 -21.30
N GLY A 67 -14.50 15.05 -20.64
CA GLY A 67 -14.50 16.08 -19.59
C GLY A 67 -13.65 15.70 -18.37
N PHE A 68 -13.35 14.43 -18.20
CA PHE A 68 -12.50 13.93 -17.10
C PHE A 68 -11.08 13.63 -17.52
N ALA A 69 -10.66 13.91 -18.76
CA ALA A 69 -9.29 13.73 -19.20
C ALA A 69 -8.30 14.43 -18.24
N GLY A 70 -7.31 13.69 -17.78
CA GLY A 70 -6.32 14.12 -16.79
C GLY A 70 -6.84 14.18 -15.34
N TYR A 71 -8.04 13.65 -15.04
CA TYR A 71 -8.57 13.60 -13.66
C TYR A 71 -7.79 12.58 -12.83
N ARG A 72 -7.29 13.01 -11.67
CA ARG A 72 -6.35 12.28 -10.84
C ARG A 72 -7.03 11.73 -9.59
N ILE A 73 -7.16 10.41 -9.50
CA ILE A 73 -7.69 9.73 -8.33
C ILE A 73 -6.54 9.08 -7.57
N VAL A 74 -6.28 9.53 -6.35
CA VAL A 74 -5.32 8.88 -5.46
C VAL A 74 -6.01 7.73 -4.75
N LEU A 75 -5.52 6.50 -4.96
CA LEU A 75 -6.08 5.30 -4.38
C LEU A 75 -5.33 4.91 -3.10
N ILE A 76 -6.06 4.82 -2.00
CA ILE A 76 -5.56 4.44 -0.66
C ILE A 76 -6.27 3.16 -0.24
N SER A 77 -5.51 2.17 0.23
CA SER A 77 -6.06 0.95 0.80
C SER A 77 -5.15 0.37 1.88
N ASP A 78 -5.71 -0.51 2.70
CA ASP A 78 -4.95 -1.38 3.60
C ASP A 78 -3.92 -0.60 4.44
N LEU A 79 -4.35 0.51 5.06
CA LEU A 79 -3.48 1.31 5.94
C LEU A 79 -3.13 0.53 7.21
N HIS A 80 -4.10 -0.26 7.73
CA HIS A 80 -3.92 -1.13 8.89
C HIS A 80 -3.29 -0.40 10.07
N ALA A 81 -3.78 0.80 10.35
CA ALA A 81 -3.31 1.69 11.41
C ALA A 81 -1.81 2.00 11.38
N LYS A 82 -1.15 1.81 10.24
CA LYS A 82 0.25 2.14 10.08
C LYS A 82 0.46 3.65 10.08
N GLU A 83 1.45 4.09 10.83
CA GLU A 83 1.82 5.51 10.90
C GLU A 83 3.04 5.84 10.05
N PHE A 84 2.92 6.93 9.28
CA PHE A 84 4.00 7.55 8.51
C PHE A 84 4.25 8.97 9.03
N GLY A 85 4.98 9.06 10.13
CA GLY A 85 5.17 10.29 10.90
C GLY A 85 4.05 10.50 11.93
N ALA A 86 4.23 11.45 12.82
CA ALA A 86 3.26 11.75 13.87
C ALA A 86 1.91 12.17 13.28
N GLY A 87 0.83 11.50 13.65
CA GLY A 87 -0.51 11.75 13.09
C GLY A 87 -0.60 11.58 11.58
N ASN A 88 0.26 10.76 10.98
CA ASN A 88 0.35 10.52 9.55
C ASN A 88 0.74 11.74 8.69
N GLU A 89 1.38 12.75 9.25
CA GLU A 89 1.76 14.00 8.55
C GLU A 89 2.55 13.76 7.26
N LYS A 90 3.48 12.78 7.26
CA LYS A 90 4.30 12.45 6.08
C LYS A 90 3.47 11.79 4.99
N PHE A 91 2.50 10.97 5.37
CA PHE A 91 1.59 10.33 4.43
C PHE A 91 0.66 11.36 3.79
N ILE A 92 0.05 12.23 4.60
CA ILE A 92 -0.84 13.30 4.11
C ILE A 92 -0.07 14.23 3.17
N GLN A 93 1.16 14.63 3.53
CA GLN A 93 1.98 15.46 2.66
C GLN A 93 2.34 14.73 1.35
N TYR A 94 2.65 13.43 1.43
CA TYR A 94 2.92 12.61 0.24
C TYR A 94 1.71 12.58 -0.70
N VAL A 95 0.49 12.35 -0.17
CA VAL A 95 -0.75 12.39 -0.96
C VAL A 95 -0.98 13.76 -1.59
N LYS A 96 -0.74 14.85 -0.84
CA LYS A 96 -0.85 16.23 -1.36
C LYS A 96 0.10 16.48 -2.54
N ASP A 97 1.33 15.96 -2.48
CA ASP A 97 2.34 16.12 -3.53
C ASP A 97 1.99 15.33 -4.81
N LEU A 98 1.03 14.40 -4.75
CA LEU A 98 0.48 13.67 -5.90
C LEU A 98 -0.61 14.48 -6.64
N HIS A 99 -1.03 15.62 -6.13
CA HIS A 99 -2.02 16.53 -6.71
C HIS A 99 -3.35 15.83 -7.09
N PRO A 100 -4.05 15.16 -6.17
CA PRO A 100 -5.31 14.50 -6.45
C PRO A 100 -6.44 15.50 -6.75
N ASP A 101 -7.31 15.16 -7.70
CA ASP A 101 -8.65 15.75 -7.84
C ASP A 101 -9.65 15.04 -6.89
N LEU A 102 -9.39 13.77 -6.56
CA LEU A 102 -10.18 12.94 -5.66
C LEU A 102 -9.29 11.95 -4.93
N ILE A 103 -9.64 11.64 -3.68
CA ILE A 103 -9.00 10.57 -2.89
C ILE A 103 -10.04 9.46 -2.67
N ALA A 104 -9.69 8.25 -3.06
CA ALA A 104 -10.48 7.04 -2.86
C ALA A 104 -9.83 6.14 -1.80
N ILE A 105 -10.53 5.90 -0.69
CA ILE A 105 -10.09 4.99 0.38
C ILE A 105 -10.93 3.71 0.28
N VAL A 106 -10.31 2.60 -0.08
CA VAL A 106 -11.00 1.34 -0.31
C VAL A 106 -10.76 0.33 0.82
N GLY A 107 -11.00 0.76 2.05
CA GLY A 107 -11.08 -0.09 3.23
C GLY A 107 -9.76 -0.49 3.88
N ASP A 108 -9.89 -1.28 4.93
CA ASP A 108 -8.82 -1.81 5.78
C ASP A 108 -7.88 -0.72 6.32
N ILE A 109 -8.47 0.40 6.80
CA ILE A 109 -7.70 1.49 7.41
C ILE A 109 -7.27 1.17 8.84
N LEU A 110 -7.96 0.23 9.51
CA LEU A 110 -7.62 -0.23 10.86
C LEU A 110 -7.93 -1.73 11.04
N HIS A 111 -7.48 -2.35 12.15
CA HIS A 111 -7.76 -3.75 12.48
C HIS A 111 -8.55 -3.93 13.77
N GLU A 112 -8.55 -2.92 14.67
CA GLU A 112 -9.13 -3.05 15.99
C GLU A 112 -9.63 -1.70 16.51
N LYS A 113 -10.58 -1.76 17.42
CA LYS A 113 -11.26 -0.60 17.99
C LYS A 113 -10.32 0.42 18.66
N SER A 114 -9.24 -0.03 19.27
CA SER A 114 -8.26 0.84 19.93
C SER A 114 -7.62 1.85 18.96
N GLN A 115 -7.63 1.56 17.66
CA GLN A 115 -7.03 2.36 16.60
C GLN A 115 -7.94 3.48 16.06
N LEU A 116 -9.20 3.53 16.47
CA LEU A 116 -10.13 4.61 16.09
C LEU A 116 -9.59 6.00 16.44
N ALA A 117 -8.76 6.10 17.48
CA ALA A 117 -8.15 7.38 17.89
C ALA A 117 -7.27 8.06 16.83
N MET A 118 -6.77 7.32 15.83
CA MET A 118 -5.98 7.88 14.73
C MET A 118 -6.82 8.51 13.62
N ILE A 119 -8.09 8.11 13.50
CA ILE A 119 -8.96 8.45 12.37
C ILE A 119 -9.16 9.95 12.20
N PRO A 120 -9.44 10.75 13.25
CA PRO A 120 -9.65 12.19 13.05
C PRO A 120 -8.47 12.89 12.36
N ALA A 121 -7.24 12.55 12.72
CA ALA A 121 -6.05 13.17 12.13
C ALA A 121 -5.86 12.76 10.66
N VAL A 122 -6.05 11.49 10.34
CA VAL A 122 -5.90 10.96 8.96
C VAL A 122 -7.03 11.48 8.09
N ALA A 123 -8.28 11.35 8.53
CA ALA A 123 -9.47 11.74 7.77
C ALA A 123 -9.47 13.25 7.46
N SER A 124 -9.34 14.11 8.49
CA SER A 124 -9.30 15.56 8.29
C SER A 124 -8.08 16.00 7.46
N GLY A 125 -6.95 15.33 7.64
CA GLY A 125 -5.75 15.59 6.86
C GLY A 125 -5.97 15.31 5.36
N LEU A 126 -6.50 14.15 5.01
CA LEU A 126 -6.79 13.77 3.61
C LEU A 126 -7.90 14.65 3.02
N ALA A 127 -9.00 14.86 3.75
CA ALA A 127 -10.12 15.72 3.33
C ALA A 127 -9.69 17.19 3.08
N SER A 128 -8.62 17.65 3.75
CA SER A 128 -8.04 18.98 3.49
C SER A 128 -7.28 19.07 2.16
N VAL A 129 -6.91 17.93 1.56
CA VAL A 129 -6.16 17.86 0.29
C VAL A 129 -7.12 17.85 -0.90
N ALA A 130 -8.10 16.94 -0.90
CA ALA A 130 -9.09 16.79 -1.97
C ALA A 130 -10.38 16.12 -1.44
N PRO A 131 -11.51 16.17 -2.17
CA PRO A 131 -12.69 15.38 -1.86
C PRO A 131 -12.31 13.91 -1.64
N THR A 132 -12.65 13.37 -0.47
CA THR A 132 -12.23 12.04 -0.03
C THR A 132 -13.44 11.14 0.17
N TYR A 133 -13.42 9.97 -0.45
CA TYR A 133 -14.49 8.97 -0.40
C TYR A 133 -13.98 7.67 0.19
N TYR A 134 -14.83 6.99 0.94
CA TYR A 134 -14.47 5.79 1.68
C TYR A 134 -15.52 4.69 1.49
N VAL A 135 -15.02 3.44 1.41
CA VAL A 135 -15.79 2.21 1.58
C VAL A 135 -15.09 1.30 2.59
N THR A 136 -15.83 0.42 3.26
CA THR A 136 -15.28 -0.50 4.24
C THR A 136 -14.47 -1.62 3.61
N GLY A 137 -13.48 -2.15 4.37
CA GLY A 137 -12.81 -3.41 4.11
C GLY A 137 -13.24 -4.51 5.07
N ASN A 138 -12.66 -5.68 4.93
CA ASN A 138 -13.04 -6.82 5.76
C ASN A 138 -12.56 -6.70 7.22
N HIS A 139 -11.53 -5.91 7.48
CA HIS A 139 -11.02 -5.73 8.84
C HIS A 139 -11.93 -4.85 9.70
N GLU A 140 -12.53 -3.82 9.16
CA GLU A 140 -13.49 -2.97 9.88
C GLU A 140 -14.71 -3.79 10.33
N TRP A 141 -15.22 -4.68 9.48
CA TRP A 141 -16.31 -5.60 9.82
C TRP A 141 -15.88 -6.65 10.85
N ALA A 142 -14.71 -7.26 10.67
CA ALA A 142 -14.16 -8.24 11.62
C ALA A 142 -13.88 -7.64 13.01
N ALA A 143 -13.49 -6.38 13.06
CA ALA A 143 -13.25 -5.64 14.30
C ALA A 143 -14.54 -5.08 14.94
N HIS A 144 -15.69 -5.20 14.27
CA HIS A 144 -16.99 -4.64 14.69
C HIS A 144 -16.95 -3.13 15.00
N VAL A 145 -16.24 -2.36 14.16
CA VAL A 145 -16.03 -0.93 14.38
C VAL A 145 -16.76 -0.03 13.39
N VAL A 146 -17.38 -0.58 12.35
CA VAL A 146 -18.00 0.17 11.25
C VAL A 146 -18.96 1.23 11.77
N GLN A 147 -19.85 0.88 12.71
CA GLN A 147 -20.84 1.81 13.28
C GLN A 147 -20.23 3.01 14.04
N GLU A 148 -18.98 2.90 14.51
CA GLU A 148 -18.27 3.97 15.19
C GLU A 148 -17.34 4.71 14.21
N LEU A 149 -16.83 4.00 13.22
CA LEU A 149 -15.87 4.51 12.25
C LEU A 149 -16.53 5.45 11.23
N GLU A 150 -17.65 5.04 10.64
CA GLU A 150 -18.31 5.82 9.59
C GLU A 150 -18.69 7.24 10.06
N PRO A 151 -19.39 7.43 11.18
CA PRO A 151 -19.67 8.77 11.68
C PRO A 151 -18.38 9.58 11.96
N LEU A 152 -17.35 8.91 12.47
CA LEU A 152 -16.06 9.57 12.76
C LEU A 152 -15.37 10.06 11.47
N LEU A 153 -15.46 9.30 10.38
CA LEU A 153 -14.97 9.70 9.06
C LEU A 153 -15.75 10.91 8.52
N GLU A 154 -17.09 10.86 8.58
CA GLU A 154 -17.96 11.93 8.11
C GLU A 154 -17.75 13.23 8.89
N GLU A 155 -17.64 13.17 10.23
CA GLU A 155 -17.34 14.32 11.09
C GLU A 155 -16.00 14.98 10.73
N ASN A 156 -15.09 14.24 10.11
CA ASN A 156 -13.77 14.72 9.69
C ASN A 156 -13.66 14.96 8.18
N GLY A 157 -14.80 15.05 7.47
CA GLY A 157 -14.90 15.51 6.08
C GLY A 157 -14.67 14.44 5.02
N VAL A 158 -14.73 13.17 5.37
CA VAL A 158 -14.68 12.05 4.43
C VAL A 158 -16.11 11.60 4.12
N HIS A 159 -16.42 11.41 2.84
CA HIS A 159 -17.71 10.92 2.38
C HIS A 159 -17.74 9.38 2.42
N VAL A 160 -18.60 8.81 3.24
CA VAL A 160 -18.79 7.35 3.32
C VAL A 160 -19.80 6.92 2.24
N LEU A 161 -19.39 5.96 1.39
CA LEU A 161 -20.24 5.39 0.34
C LEU A 161 -20.69 3.98 0.72
N SER A 162 -21.61 3.88 1.69
CA SER A 162 -22.17 2.61 2.17
C SER A 162 -23.28 2.13 1.24
N ASN A 163 -22.95 1.32 0.24
CA ASN A 163 -23.84 0.80 -0.80
C ASN A 163 -24.68 1.89 -1.49
N THR A 164 -24.04 2.99 -1.82
CA THR A 164 -24.62 4.16 -2.45
C THR A 164 -23.69 4.74 -3.53
N TYR A 165 -24.14 5.79 -4.21
CA TYR A 165 -23.31 6.47 -5.20
C TYR A 165 -23.44 7.99 -5.11
N VAL A 166 -22.48 8.67 -5.72
CA VAL A 166 -22.52 10.12 -5.96
C VAL A 166 -22.20 10.41 -7.42
N MET A 167 -22.73 11.51 -7.93
CA MET A 167 -22.40 11.98 -9.28
C MET A 167 -21.25 12.97 -9.23
N LEU A 168 -20.21 12.70 -10.01
CA LEU A 168 -19.13 13.63 -10.28
C LEU A 168 -19.42 14.34 -11.61
N GLU A 169 -19.22 15.66 -11.64
CA GLU A 169 -19.44 16.46 -12.86
C GLU A 169 -18.18 17.27 -13.18
N ARG A 170 -17.69 17.15 -14.42
CA ARG A 170 -16.53 17.91 -14.92
C ARG A 170 -16.61 18.06 -16.43
N GLY A 171 -16.32 19.27 -16.94
CA GLY A 171 -16.25 19.50 -18.39
C GLY A 171 -17.57 19.30 -19.14
N GLY A 172 -18.70 19.20 -18.44
CA GLY A 172 -20.00 18.87 -19.03
C GLY A 172 -20.36 17.39 -19.03
N ASP A 173 -19.41 16.53 -18.67
CA ASP A 173 -19.60 15.08 -18.53
C ASP A 173 -19.88 14.68 -17.08
N LYS A 174 -20.40 13.47 -16.91
CA LYS A 174 -20.78 12.89 -15.63
C LYS A 174 -20.19 11.50 -15.45
N ILE A 175 -19.75 11.21 -14.24
CA ILE A 175 -19.33 9.89 -13.78
C ILE A 175 -20.11 9.55 -12.52
N ALA A 176 -20.63 8.34 -12.42
CA ALA A 176 -21.15 7.81 -11.16
C ALA A 176 -20.00 7.15 -10.37
N LEU A 177 -19.72 7.66 -9.17
CA LEU A 177 -18.80 7.05 -8.22
C LEU A 177 -19.60 6.23 -7.22
N LEU A 178 -19.53 4.92 -7.34
CA LEU A 178 -20.24 3.93 -6.53
C LEU A 178 -19.33 3.44 -5.39
N GLY A 179 -19.91 3.19 -4.23
CA GLY A 179 -19.23 2.53 -3.12
C GLY A 179 -19.95 1.26 -2.72
N ALA A 180 -19.25 0.13 -2.75
CA ALA A 180 -19.76 -1.15 -2.28
C ALA A 180 -19.07 -1.55 -0.97
N GLU A 181 -19.89 -1.83 0.04
CA GLU A 181 -19.45 -2.41 1.30
C GLU A 181 -18.78 -3.77 1.10
N ASP A 182 -17.88 -4.12 2.03
CA ASP A 182 -17.25 -5.44 2.01
C ASP A 182 -18.29 -6.55 2.23
N SER A 183 -18.05 -7.70 1.63
CA SER A 183 -18.93 -8.87 1.73
C SER A 183 -19.05 -9.47 3.15
N ASN A 184 -18.22 -9.03 4.10
CA ASN A 184 -18.37 -9.34 5.51
C ASN A 184 -19.44 -8.49 6.20
N GLY A 185 -20.04 -7.53 5.49
CA GLY A 185 -21.11 -6.68 5.98
C GLY A 185 -22.43 -7.42 6.21
N TYR A 186 -23.51 -6.65 6.34
CA TYR A 186 -24.84 -7.23 6.57
C TYR A 186 -25.32 -8.07 5.37
N ALA A 187 -26.02 -9.15 5.66
CA ALA A 187 -26.49 -10.08 4.61
C ALA A 187 -27.58 -9.48 3.67
N ASP A 188 -28.22 -8.40 4.10
CA ASP A 188 -29.26 -7.68 3.37
C ASP A 188 -28.74 -6.39 2.71
N GLN A 189 -27.42 -6.20 2.64
CA GLN A 189 -26.84 -5.08 1.94
C GLN A 189 -27.09 -5.16 0.42
N LYS A 190 -27.22 -3.99 -0.20
CA LYS A 190 -27.39 -3.89 -1.66
C LYS A 190 -26.22 -4.51 -2.39
N THR A 191 -26.50 -5.32 -3.40
CA THR A 191 -25.47 -5.91 -4.28
C THR A 191 -24.91 -4.87 -5.26
N ILE A 192 -23.73 -5.13 -5.81
CA ILE A 192 -23.12 -4.27 -6.83
C ILE A 192 -24.02 -4.17 -8.06
N ALA A 193 -24.67 -5.26 -8.44
CA ALA A 193 -25.61 -5.26 -9.56
C ALA A 193 -26.84 -4.38 -9.30
N GLU A 194 -27.42 -4.45 -8.09
CA GLU A 194 -28.55 -3.59 -7.70
C GLU A 194 -28.15 -2.12 -7.68
N LEU A 195 -26.95 -1.81 -7.14
CA LEU A 195 -26.44 -0.44 -7.12
C LEU A 195 -26.17 0.10 -8.53
N SER A 196 -25.57 -0.71 -9.41
CA SER A 196 -25.32 -0.34 -10.80
C SER A 196 -26.63 -0.12 -11.57
N GLU A 197 -27.65 -0.95 -11.33
CA GLU A 197 -28.95 -0.81 -11.96
C GLU A 197 -29.70 0.43 -11.46
N GLU A 198 -29.60 0.78 -10.17
CA GLU A 198 -30.14 2.03 -9.62
C GLU A 198 -29.53 3.25 -10.34
N VAL A 199 -28.19 3.28 -10.52
CA VAL A 199 -27.52 4.33 -11.29
C VAL A 199 -28.08 4.40 -12.71
N ARG A 200 -28.23 3.25 -13.38
CA ARG A 200 -28.74 3.21 -14.74
C ARG A 200 -30.19 3.74 -14.84
N GLN A 201 -31.03 3.43 -13.86
CA GLN A 201 -32.42 3.91 -13.83
C GLN A 201 -32.53 5.39 -13.55
N GLU A 202 -31.71 5.95 -12.67
CA GLU A 202 -31.78 7.33 -12.23
C GLU A 202 -31.00 8.32 -13.11
N GLN A 203 -29.82 7.85 -13.63
CA GLN A 203 -28.86 8.72 -14.33
C GLN A 203 -28.67 8.34 -15.82
N GLY A 204 -29.23 7.19 -16.24
CA GLY A 204 -29.00 6.65 -17.57
C GLY A 204 -27.68 5.88 -17.68
N ASP A 205 -27.19 5.79 -18.92
CA ASP A 205 -25.94 5.06 -19.22
C ASP A 205 -24.75 6.01 -19.05
N VAL A 206 -24.24 6.09 -17.83
CA VAL A 206 -23.08 6.91 -17.44
C VAL A 206 -21.89 6.04 -17.08
N TYR A 207 -20.66 6.57 -17.23
CA TYR A 207 -19.44 5.89 -16.81
C TYR A 207 -19.47 5.64 -15.30
N LYS A 208 -19.16 4.41 -14.87
CA LYS A 208 -19.25 3.96 -13.48
C LYS A 208 -17.86 3.62 -12.92
N ILE A 209 -17.45 4.33 -11.88
CA ILE A 209 -16.29 3.98 -11.08
C ILE A 209 -16.79 3.36 -9.79
N LEU A 210 -16.34 2.14 -9.48
CA LEU A 210 -16.68 1.43 -8.25
C LEU A 210 -15.50 1.45 -7.27
N LEU A 211 -15.74 1.90 -6.06
CA LEU A 211 -14.88 1.67 -4.91
C LEU A 211 -15.33 0.35 -4.24
N SER A 212 -14.44 -0.61 -4.16
CA SER A 212 -14.68 -1.90 -3.51
C SER A 212 -13.38 -2.44 -2.93
N HIS A 213 -13.42 -2.96 -1.72
CA HIS A 213 -12.19 -3.41 -1.06
C HIS A 213 -11.54 -4.61 -1.76
N ARG A 214 -12.34 -5.64 -2.13
CA ARG A 214 -11.81 -6.93 -2.57
C ARG A 214 -11.46 -6.96 -4.05
N ASN A 215 -10.27 -7.47 -4.35
CA ASN A 215 -9.80 -7.76 -5.71
C ASN A 215 -10.31 -9.10 -6.28
N THR A 216 -11.18 -9.82 -5.56
CA THR A 216 -11.62 -11.19 -5.90
C THR A 216 -13.05 -11.29 -6.39
N ARG A 217 -13.81 -10.19 -6.44
CA ARG A 217 -15.23 -10.16 -6.87
C ARG A 217 -15.38 -9.85 -8.36
N ILE A 218 -14.48 -10.34 -9.20
CA ILE A 218 -14.37 -9.96 -10.63
C ILE A 218 -15.66 -10.23 -11.40
N GLU A 219 -16.29 -11.40 -11.18
CA GLU A 219 -17.54 -11.76 -11.85
C GLU A 219 -18.64 -10.76 -11.53
N GLU A 220 -18.76 -10.31 -10.28
CA GLU A 220 -19.76 -9.33 -9.86
C GLU A 220 -19.51 -7.94 -10.51
N TYR A 221 -18.25 -7.54 -10.68
CA TYR A 221 -17.90 -6.27 -11.34
C TYR A 221 -18.25 -6.30 -12.82
N VAL A 222 -17.94 -7.42 -13.49
CA VAL A 222 -18.23 -7.64 -14.91
C VAL A 222 -19.75 -7.71 -15.14
N ASP A 223 -20.48 -8.48 -14.35
CA ASP A 223 -21.92 -8.67 -14.48
C ASP A 223 -22.70 -7.37 -14.19
N ALA A 224 -22.20 -6.55 -13.30
CA ALA A 224 -22.76 -5.23 -12.99
C ALA A 224 -22.40 -4.13 -14.03
N HIS A 225 -21.61 -4.46 -15.06
CA HIS A 225 -21.13 -3.51 -16.07
C HIS A 225 -20.47 -2.27 -15.45
N ILE A 226 -19.46 -2.50 -14.60
CA ILE A 226 -18.63 -1.46 -14.01
C ILE A 226 -17.48 -1.13 -14.96
N ASP A 227 -17.30 0.14 -15.31
CA ASP A 227 -16.27 0.56 -16.26
C ASP A 227 -14.88 0.59 -15.63
N LEU A 228 -14.78 1.02 -14.36
CA LEU A 228 -13.53 1.02 -13.59
C LEU A 228 -13.77 0.60 -12.15
N THR A 229 -13.05 -0.41 -11.68
CA THR A 229 -13.05 -0.79 -10.26
C THR A 229 -11.72 -0.41 -9.60
N LEU A 230 -11.79 0.25 -8.44
CA LEU A 230 -10.64 0.56 -7.60
C LEU A 230 -10.68 -0.32 -6.36
N CYS A 231 -9.63 -1.10 -6.12
CA CYS A 231 -9.60 -2.06 -5.00
C CYS A 231 -8.23 -2.17 -4.31
N GLY A 232 -8.21 -2.90 -3.19
CA GLY A 232 -7.04 -3.24 -2.38
C GLY A 232 -6.99 -4.71 -2.06
N HIS A 233 -6.91 -5.06 -0.76
CA HIS A 233 -7.03 -6.38 -0.16
C HIS A 233 -5.88 -7.36 -0.46
N ALA A 234 -5.31 -7.37 -1.67
CA ALA A 234 -4.26 -8.30 -2.08
C ALA A 234 -2.88 -8.00 -1.48
N HIS A 235 -2.69 -6.83 -0.89
CA HIS A 235 -1.40 -6.34 -0.37
C HIS A 235 -0.22 -6.46 -1.36
N GLY A 236 -0.49 -6.40 -2.65
CA GLY A 236 0.51 -6.64 -3.70
C GLY A 236 1.04 -8.07 -3.72
N GLY A 237 0.40 -9.01 -3.02
CA GLY A 237 0.89 -10.37 -2.82
C GLY A 237 2.15 -10.42 -1.97
N LEU A 238 2.20 -9.68 -0.85
CA LEU A 238 3.23 -9.57 0.21
C LEU A 238 4.69 -9.58 -0.27
N ILE A 239 5.11 -10.64 -0.95
CA ILE A 239 6.43 -10.81 -1.56
C ILE A 239 6.26 -10.80 -3.07
N ARG A 240 7.02 -9.92 -3.75
CA ARG A 240 7.06 -9.84 -5.21
C ARG A 240 8.47 -10.14 -5.71
N LEU A 241 8.58 -10.70 -6.89
CA LEU A 241 9.85 -10.71 -7.62
C LEU A 241 9.80 -9.61 -8.69
N PRO A 242 10.91 -8.92 -8.98
CA PRO A 242 10.95 -7.92 -10.03
C PRO A 242 10.39 -8.47 -11.36
N GLY A 243 9.40 -7.81 -11.94
CA GLY A 243 8.76 -8.20 -13.21
C GLY A 243 7.73 -9.34 -13.09
N THR A 244 7.30 -9.70 -11.88
CA THR A 244 6.23 -10.69 -11.67
C THR A 244 5.13 -10.12 -10.75
N ASP A 245 3.99 -10.78 -10.75
CA ASP A 245 2.95 -10.58 -9.74
C ASP A 245 3.37 -11.09 -8.35
N GLY A 246 2.49 -10.89 -7.36
CA GLY A 246 2.72 -11.37 -6.00
C GLY A 246 2.94 -12.87 -5.91
N LEU A 247 3.82 -13.29 -5.01
CA LEU A 247 4.10 -14.71 -4.79
C LEU A 247 3.20 -15.33 -3.74
N ILE A 248 2.82 -14.57 -2.71
CA ILE A 248 2.06 -15.06 -1.56
C ILE A 248 1.01 -14.02 -1.21
N GLY A 249 -0.26 -14.34 -1.34
CA GLY A 249 -1.37 -13.47 -0.97
C GLY A 249 -1.62 -13.41 0.55
N PRO A 250 -2.50 -12.52 1.00
CA PRO A 250 -2.80 -12.32 2.42
C PRO A 250 -3.39 -13.58 3.09
N HIS A 251 -4.06 -14.42 2.35
CA HIS A 251 -4.59 -15.72 2.82
C HIS A 251 -3.59 -16.88 2.67
N ARG A 252 -2.29 -16.58 2.40
CA ARG A 252 -1.21 -17.55 2.16
C ARG A 252 -1.40 -18.39 0.89
N GLU A 253 -2.25 -17.97 -0.02
CA GLU A 253 -2.34 -18.53 -1.36
C GLU A 253 -1.09 -18.19 -2.17
N PHE A 254 -0.65 -19.12 -3.00
CA PHE A 254 0.48 -18.91 -3.91
C PHE A 254 -0.01 -18.34 -5.25
N PHE A 255 0.72 -17.34 -5.74
CA PHE A 255 0.46 -16.67 -7.02
C PHE A 255 -0.96 -16.09 -7.10
N PRO A 256 -1.35 -15.20 -6.15
CA PRO A 256 -2.65 -14.55 -6.19
C PRO A 256 -2.80 -13.71 -7.46
N SER A 257 -4.03 -13.62 -7.97
CA SER A 257 -4.36 -12.78 -9.12
C SER A 257 -4.74 -11.37 -8.70
N TYR A 258 -4.65 -10.42 -9.63
CA TYR A 258 -5.09 -9.01 -9.43
C TYR A 258 -4.45 -8.35 -8.21
N THR A 259 -3.13 -8.45 -8.09
CA THR A 259 -2.43 -8.03 -6.87
C THR A 259 -1.99 -6.57 -6.88
N ALA A 260 -1.71 -5.98 -8.04
CA ALA A 260 -1.25 -4.61 -8.14
C ALA A 260 -1.28 -4.09 -9.58
N GLY A 261 -1.65 -2.83 -9.78
CA GLY A 261 -1.67 -2.18 -11.08
C GLY A 261 -2.99 -2.35 -11.83
N LEU A 262 -2.96 -2.15 -13.13
CA LEU A 262 -4.11 -2.17 -14.02
C LEU A 262 -4.32 -3.56 -14.63
N TYR A 263 -5.57 -3.98 -14.70
CA TYR A 263 -6.02 -5.21 -15.34
C TYR A 263 -7.24 -4.92 -16.24
N ASP A 264 -7.19 -5.39 -17.48
CA ASP A 264 -8.36 -5.44 -18.34
C ASP A 264 -9.23 -6.63 -17.96
N LEU A 265 -10.53 -6.39 -17.76
CA LEU A 265 -11.52 -7.40 -17.47
C LEU A 265 -12.34 -7.72 -18.74
N PRO A 266 -13.15 -8.80 -18.75
CA PRO A 266 -14.10 -9.05 -19.85
C PRO A 266 -15.06 -7.88 -20.11
N TYR A 267 -15.36 -7.08 -19.08
CA TYR A 267 -15.98 -5.77 -19.17
C TYR A 267 -15.30 -4.83 -18.16
N GLY A 268 -14.91 -3.63 -18.61
CA GLY A 268 -14.26 -2.62 -17.77
C GLY A 268 -12.83 -2.95 -17.37
N GLN A 269 -12.31 -2.18 -16.44
CA GLN A 269 -10.93 -2.28 -15.94
C GLN A 269 -10.91 -2.34 -14.41
N LEU A 270 -9.83 -2.88 -13.86
CA LEU A 270 -9.61 -2.95 -12.42
C LEU A 270 -8.21 -2.41 -12.09
N VAL A 271 -8.14 -1.50 -11.12
CA VAL A 271 -6.88 -1.05 -10.52
C VAL A 271 -6.82 -1.57 -9.09
N ALA A 272 -5.79 -2.38 -8.82
CA ALA A 272 -5.50 -2.90 -7.49
C ALA A 272 -4.32 -2.18 -6.85
N SER A 273 -4.51 -1.65 -5.63
CA SER A 273 -3.44 -1.09 -4.82
C SER A 273 -2.67 -2.18 -4.08
N ARG A 274 -1.37 -1.98 -3.88
CA ARG A 274 -0.56 -2.84 -3.01
C ARG A 274 -0.75 -2.53 -1.52
N GLY A 275 -1.53 -1.50 -1.20
CA GLY A 275 -1.81 -1.06 0.16
C GLY A 275 -0.61 -0.47 0.90
N LEU A 276 -0.86 0.13 2.03
CA LEU A 276 0.11 0.91 2.82
C LEU A 276 0.70 0.13 4.01
N GLY A 277 -0.14 -0.58 4.73
CA GLY A 277 0.21 -1.35 5.91
C GLY A 277 0.32 -2.84 5.65
N ASN A 278 0.51 -3.57 6.72
CA ASN A 278 0.45 -5.03 6.75
C ASN A 278 -0.11 -5.50 8.08
N GLN A 279 -0.78 -6.63 8.06
CA GLN A 279 -1.11 -7.37 9.25
C GLN A 279 0.10 -8.22 9.69
N PHE A 280 0.50 -8.11 10.98
CA PHE A 280 1.57 -8.97 11.51
C PHE A 280 1.15 -10.47 11.46
N PRO A 281 2.03 -11.39 11.03
CA PRO A 281 3.47 -11.27 10.79
C PRO A 281 3.88 -11.00 9.32
N ALA A 282 3.04 -10.36 8.53
CA ALA A 282 3.31 -10.12 7.12
C ALA A 282 4.55 -9.23 6.90
N PHE A 283 5.34 -9.58 5.89
CA PHE A 283 6.58 -8.93 5.53
C PHE A 283 6.57 -8.58 4.05
N ARG A 284 6.87 -7.32 3.71
CA ARG A 284 6.96 -6.85 2.33
C ARG A 284 8.38 -6.99 1.80
N LEU A 285 8.50 -7.61 0.62
CA LEU A 285 9.77 -7.71 -0.09
C LEU A 285 9.54 -7.40 -1.57
N PHE A 286 10.29 -6.42 -2.12
CA PHE A 286 10.08 -5.82 -3.44
C PHE A 286 8.63 -5.32 -3.64
N ASN A 287 7.98 -4.94 -2.56
CA ASN A 287 6.57 -4.60 -2.47
C ASN A 287 6.36 -3.48 -1.44
N ARG A 288 6.88 -2.29 -1.74
CA ARG A 288 6.77 -1.13 -0.83
C ARG A 288 5.32 -0.67 -0.66
N PRO A 289 5.00 0.00 0.47
CA PRO A 289 3.74 0.71 0.64
C PRO A 289 3.43 1.58 -0.56
N ASP A 290 2.20 1.50 -1.08
CA ASP A 290 1.83 2.04 -2.37
C ASP A 290 0.63 2.98 -2.29
N VAL A 291 0.72 4.07 -3.06
CA VAL A 291 -0.34 5.07 -3.23
C VAL A 291 -0.49 5.32 -4.74
N PRO A 292 -1.15 4.43 -5.50
CA PRO A 292 -1.30 4.61 -6.94
C PRO A 292 -2.11 5.87 -7.26
N VAL A 293 -1.76 6.53 -8.35
CA VAL A 293 -2.52 7.64 -8.92
C VAL A 293 -3.16 7.16 -10.22
N VAL A 294 -4.46 7.01 -10.19
CA VAL A 294 -5.25 6.65 -11.38
C VAL A 294 -5.55 7.93 -12.16
N VAL A 295 -5.12 7.98 -13.41
CA VAL A 295 -5.34 9.12 -14.31
C VAL A 295 -6.35 8.69 -15.36
N LEU A 296 -7.47 9.38 -15.43
CA LEU A 296 -8.51 9.12 -16.42
C LEU A 296 -8.12 9.77 -17.77
N GLU A 297 -8.25 8.98 -18.86
CA GLU A 297 -7.90 9.42 -20.23
C GLU A 297 -9.04 9.18 -21.24
#